data_120690d6e8ef4ec86c52ac04a0949eff
#
_entry.id   120690d6e8ef4ec86c52ac04a0949eff
#
_cell.length_a   1.000
_cell.length_b   1.000
_cell.length_c   1.000
_cell.angle_alpha   90.00
_cell.angle_beta   90.00
_cell.angle_gamma   90.00
#
_symmetry.space_group_name_H-M   'P 1'
#
loop_
_entity.id
_entity.type
_entity.pdbx_description
1 polymer ?
#
loop_
_entity_poly.entity_id
_entity_poly.type
_entity_poly.pdbx_seq_one_letter_code
_entity_poly.pdbx_strand_id
1 'polypeptide(L)'
;MKNKLFRSWGLTLPMTFFLVTLNPMPIQAEDAPAFPGAEGFGRYTTGGRGGKVIHVTNLNDSGTGSLRWALSQSGKKTIVFDVSGYIDLKSQLNVSSNTTIAGQTAPGDGITLRYYTLYFGKSDNVIVRFIRSRRSQVKDVNDGADATWGRNRKNIILDHCSFSWSIDEVASFYDNRNFTMQWCNVTEALANPGHSKGAHSYGGIWGGKNASFHHNFIAHVQNRAPRFNGARYNWSGYDTNLYQNSIQAERVDFRNCVMYNWGSGNGCYGGPGGGYVNMVNNYYKAGPGTGSKDRVTQVSVSDANNGGDNPFPGYASRYYINGNYVTAAANPENYDWKGVIYDNGLFTINREKYIADANHYYGENQTYVKNTSGVDCISVKLDEPIESGEVTTHKAQDAYEKVLQYCGASLVRDACDVRYAEEAENGTTTFMGAIVKRAGILDVINDPAGTEDPTTASYPALREEKRPADFDTDGDGIPDAWETANGLNPSDANDGKAYTIDSKGYYTNLEVYLNSLVEHIMKGGNADAENAVDEYYPQYSTPVGIKGINQGVALTKTTYTTLSGQSISEADATNGVYIVIKHFADGSKQAKKVVK
;
A
#
# COMPACT_ATOMS: atom_id res chain seq x y z
N MET A 1 14.64 -7.63 93.14
CA MET A 1 15.98 -7.16 93.53
C MET A 1 16.87 -7.08 92.31
N LYS A 2 17.55 -5.95 92.11
CA LYS A 2 18.59 -5.59 91.17
C LYS A 2 18.13 -5.18 89.79
N ASN A 3 17.96 -3.84 89.61
CA ASN A 3 18.00 -3.05 88.44
C ASN A 3 19.32 -3.20 87.68
N LYS A 4 19.27 -3.30 86.31
CA LYS A 4 20.40 -2.94 85.48
C LYS A 4 19.91 -1.97 84.40
N LEU A 5 20.43 -0.74 84.44
CA LEU A 5 20.37 0.30 83.47
C LEU A 5 21.07 -0.16 82.20
N PHE A 6 20.41 0.04 81.01
CA PHE A 6 21.10 0.04 79.77
C PHE A 6 21.16 1.48 79.23
N ARG A 7 22.37 1.97 79.06
CA ARG A 7 22.69 3.25 78.38
C ARG A 7 22.49 3.07 76.83
N SER A 8 21.65 3.91 76.25
CA SER A 8 21.55 4.03 74.81
C SER A 8 22.67 4.92 74.27
N TRP A 9 23.44 4.38 73.35
CA TRP A 9 24.35 5.16 72.52
C TRP A 9 23.59 5.51 71.18
N GLY A 10 23.31 6.78 70.95
CA GLY A 10 22.78 7.28 69.73
C GLY A 10 23.89 7.37 68.67
N LEU A 11 23.81 6.54 67.63
CA LEU A 11 24.56 6.75 66.40
C LEU A 11 23.66 7.57 65.44
N THR A 12 24.00 8.82 65.20
CA THR A 12 23.48 9.63 64.10
C THR A 12 24.26 9.30 62.86
N LEU A 13 23.63 8.54 61.92
CA LEU A 13 24.13 8.42 60.56
C LEU A 13 23.64 9.63 59.74
N PRO A 14 24.51 10.28 58.97
CA PRO A 14 24.08 11.31 58.01
C PRO A 14 23.35 10.64 56.84
N MET A 15 22.09 11.02 56.66
CA MET A 15 21.27 10.57 55.56
C MET A 15 21.67 11.40 54.33
N THR A 16 22.57 10.85 53.51
CA THR A 16 22.93 11.44 52.20
C THR A 16 21.77 11.16 51.24
N PHE A 17 21.00 12.19 50.90
CA PHE A 17 20.02 12.11 49.83
C PHE A 17 20.77 12.02 48.49
N PHE A 18 20.81 10.83 47.92
CA PHE A 18 21.09 10.69 46.50
C PHE A 18 19.87 11.18 45.71
N LEU A 19 19.96 12.35 45.09
CA LEU A 19 19.04 12.75 44.03
C LEU A 19 19.31 11.81 42.83
N VAL A 20 18.54 10.72 42.74
CA VAL A 20 18.46 9.95 41.52
C VAL A 20 17.62 10.80 40.55
N THR A 21 18.28 11.49 39.65
CA THR A 21 17.64 12.02 38.46
C THR A 21 17.14 10.82 37.64
N LEU A 22 15.88 10.48 37.78
CA LEU A 22 15.19 9.59 36.86
C LEU A 22 15.17 10.31 35.50
N ASN A 23 16.17 10.05 34.65
CA ASN A 23 15.99 10.27 33.24
C ASN A 23 14.77 9.44 32.83
N PRO A 24 13.76 10.03 32.22
CA PRO A 24 12.68 9.23 31.67
C PRO A 24 13.31 8.21 30.72
N MET A 25 13.16 6.92 31.04
CA MET A 25 13.49 5.89 30.06
C MET A 25 12.63 6.20 28.84
N PRO A 26 13.22 6.20 27.62
CA PRO A 26 12.41 6.32 26.42
C PRO A 26 11.40 5.16 26.46
N ILE A 27 10.13 5.50 26.33
CA ILE A 27 9.05 4.54 26.10
C ILE A 27 9.54 3.65 24.95
N GLN A 28 9.45 2.34 25.10
CA GLN A 28 9.99 1.40 24.13
C GLN A 28 9.44 1.74 22.73
N ALA A 29 10.32 2.14 21.83
CA ALA A 29 9.99 2.46 20.43
C ALA A 29 9.43 1.25 19.64
N GLU A 30 9.29 0.09 20.27
CA GLU A 30 8.72 -1.12 19.69
C GLU A 30 7.20 -1.01 19.46
N ASP A 31 6.49 -0.17 20.21
CA ASP A 31 5.02 0.00 20.08
C ASP A 31 4.63 1.21 19.22
N ALA A 32 5.60 1.94 18.68
CA ALA A 32 5.32 3.08 17.81
C ALA A 32 4.98 2.62 16.39
N PRO A 33 3.86 3.09 15.79
CA PRO A 33 3.55 2.81 14.40
C PRO A 33 4.70 3.23 13.46
N ALA A 34 4.74 2.65 12.27
CA ALA A 34 5.73 2.98 11.24
C ALA A 34 5.74 4.47 10.90
N PHE A 35 4.56 5.05 10.84
CA PHE A 35 4.27 6.48 10.67
C PHE A 35 2.80 6.73 11.05
N PRO A 36 2.36 7.97 11.32
CA PRO A 36 0.95 8.27 11.50
C PRO A 36 0.12 7.86 10.28
N GLY A 37 -0.91 7.04 10.48
CA GLY A 37 -1.70 6.43 9.41
C GLY A 37 -1.13 5.12 8.86
N ALA A 38 -0.11 4.56 9.48
CA ALA A 38 0.30 3.17 9.23
C ALA A 38 -0.70 2.22 9.88
N GLU A 39 -1.28 1.32 9.10
CA GLU A 39 -2.36 0.44 9.54
C GLU A 39 -2.09 -1.03 9.20
N GLY A 40 -2.92 -1.94 9.72
CA GLY A 40 -2.85 -3.36 9.45
C GLY A 40 -1.68 -4.08 10.13
N PHE A 41 -1.44 -5.29 9.70
CA PHE A 41 -0.43 -6.16 10.33
C PHE A 41 1.02 -5.68 10.18
N GLY A 42 1.32 -4.84 9.18
CA GLY A 42 2.62 -4.20 8.98
C GLY A 42 2.82 -2.90 9.76
N ARG A 43 1.81 -2.46 10.54
CA ARG A 43 1.76 -1.17 11.21
C ARG A 43 3.01 -0.84 12.03
N TYR A 44 3.58 -1.82 12.71
CA TYR A 44 4.72 -1.63 13.62
C TYR A 44 6.09 -1.88 12.96
N THR A 45 6.15 -1.81 11.63
CA THR A 45 7.42 -1.86 10.89
C THR A 45 8.26 -0.62 11.22
N THR A 46 9.51 -0.82 11.64
CA THR A 46 10.39 0.29 12.04
C THR A 46 11.24 0.84 10.90
N GLY A 47 11.42 0.08 9.83
CA GLY A 47 12.22 0.49 8.68
C GLY A 47 13.62 0.96 9.06
N GLY A 48 13.93 2.20 8.65
CA GLY A 48 15.22 2.87 8.92
C GLY A 48 15.28 3.72 10.19
N ARG A 49 14.24 3.69 11.04
CA ARG A 49 14.13 4.57 12.24
C ARG A 49 15.42 4.65 13.05
N GLY A 50 15.89 5.88 13.30
CA GLY A 50 17.11 6.17 14.06
C GLY A 50 18.40 5.76 13.36
N GLY A 51 18.34 5.34 12.09
CA GLY A 51 19.49 4.97 11.29
C GLY A 51 20.20 6.14 10.60
N LYS A 52 21.01 5.83 9.58
CA LYS A 52 21.64 6.83 8.72
C LYS A 52 20.61 7.45 7.79
N VAL A 53 20.75 8.73 7.50
CA VAL A 53 20.08 9.37 6.38
C VAL A 53 20.95 9.27 5.14
N ILE A 54 20.37 8.94 4.00
CA ILE A 54 21.10 8.79 2.75
C ILE A 54 20.34 9.50 1.65
N HIS A 55 20.99 10.49 1.06
CA HIS A 55 20.45 11.32 0.00
C HIS A 55 20.63 10.67 -1.37
N VAL A 56 19.55 10.57 -2.14
CA VAL A 56 19.59 10.28 -3.57
C VAL A 56 19.71 11.59 -4.32
N THR A 57 20.89 11.85 -4.86
CA THR A 57 21.29 13.13 -5.45
C THR A 57 21.34 13.13 -6.98
N ASN A 58 21.11 11.96 -7.60
CA ASN A 58 21.03 11.78 -9.06
C ASN A 58 20.12 10.62 -9.45
N LEU A 59 19.69 10.61 -10.71
CA LEU A 59 18.78 9.62 -11.30
C LEU A 59 19.50 8.44 -11.97
N ASN A 60 20.81 8.30 -11.80
CA ASN A 60 21.56 7.19 -12.38
C ASN A 60 21.14 5.85 -11.78
N ASP A 61 21.20 4.77 -12.58
CA ASP A 61 20.96 3.41 -12.07
C ASP A 61 21.93 3.02 -10.94
N SER A 62 23.19 3.44 -11.02
CA SER A 62 24.25 3.04 -10.10
C SER A 62 25.30 4.14 -9.90
N GLY A 63 26.21 3.93 -8.96
CA GLY A 63 27.22 4.89 -8.56
C GLY A 63 26.76 5.73 -7.36
N THR A 64 27.70 6.46 -6.75
CA THR A 64 27.44 7.29 -5.57
C THR A 64 26.29 8.27 -5.80
N GLY A 65 25.40 8.37 -4.83
CA GLY A 65 24.24 9.25 -4.89
C GLY A 65 23.04 8.69 -5.68
N SER A 66 23.14 7.49 -6.28
CA SER A 66 21.99 6.79 -6.88
C SER A 66 21.16 6.03 -5.83
N LEU A 67 19.90 5.72 -6.14
CA LEU A 67 19.05 4.92 -5.26
C LEU A 67 19.64 3.52 -5.02
N ARG A 68 20.20 2.87 -6.03
CA ARG A 68 20.85 1.55 -5.89
C ARG A 68 22.06 1.61 -4.95
N TRP A 69 22.86 2.67 -5.04
CA TRP A 69 23.96 2.89 -4.10
C TRP A 69 23.45 3.13 -2.68
N ALA A 70 22.40 3.93 -2.50
CA ALA A 70 21.80 4.18 -1.19
C ALA A 70 21.28 2.87 -0.56
N LEU A 71 20.63 2.03 -1.34
CA LEU A 71 20.17 0.70 -0.90
C LEU A 71 21.32 -0.26 -0.55
N SER A 72 22.49 -0.11 -1.15
CA SER A 72 23.67 -0.94 -0.85
C SER A 72 24.37 -0.60 0.46
N GLN A 73 24.09 0.56 1.05
CA GLN A 73 24.72 0.98 2.31
C GLN A 73 24.27 0.07 3.46
N SER A 74 25.18 -0.25 4.36
CA SER A 74 24.92 -1.14 5.50
C SER A 74 24.20 -0.45 6.65
N GLY A 75 23.47 -1.23 7.46
CA GLY A 75 22.79 -0.77 8.67
C GLY A 75 21.39 -0.22 8.39
N LYS A 76 20.73 0.25 9.47
CA LYS A 76 19.45 0.95 9.40
C LYS A 76 19.63 2.27 8.62
N LYS A 77 18.68 2.59 7.71
CA LYS A 77 18.77 3.81 6.90
C LYS A 77 17.42 4.32 6.44
N THR A 78 17.30 5.63 6.42
CA THR A 78 16.22 6.36 5.75
C THR A 78 16.79 6.98 4.47
N ILE A 79 16.17 6.70 3.34
CA ILE A 79 16.56 7.21 2.03
C ILE A 79 15.62 8.36 1.68
N VAL A 80 16.18 9.54 1.47
CA VAL A 80 15.51 10.77 1.04
C VAL A 80 15.99 11.16 -0.36
N PHE A 81 15.22 11.99 -1.06
CA PHE A 81 15.48 12.35 -2.46
C PHE A 81 15.66 13.85 -2.62
N ASP A 82 16.79 14.24 -3.17
CA ASP A 82 17.10 15.63 -3.56
C ASP A 82 16.79 15.89 -5.03
N VAL A 83 16.35 14.88 -5.75
CA VAL A 83 16.03 14.90 -7.18
C VAL A 83 14.69 14.26 -7.45
N SER A 84 14.08 14.61 -8.57
CA SER A 84 12.86 13.95 -9.09
C SER A 84 13.03 13.55 -10.55
N GLY A 85 12.25 12.58 -11.00
CA GLY A 85 12.26 12.11 -12.39
C GLY A 85 12.33 10.61 -12.52
N TYR A 86 12.79 10.15 -13.67
CA TYR A 86 12.93 8.74 -14.00
C TYR A 86 14.28 8.18 -13.58
N ILE A 87 14.26 7.05 -12.85
CA ILE A 87 15.44 6.21 -12.64
C ILE A 87 15.35 5.03 -13.61
N ASP A 88 16.20 5.05 -14.64
CA ASP A 88 16.27 4.01 -15.67
C ASP A 88 17.09 2.83 -15.18
N LEU A 89 16.43 1.89 -14.56
CA LEU A 89 17.09 0.69 -14.04
C LEU A 89 17.71 -0.12 -15.18
N LYS A 90 18.88 -0.71 -14.94
CA LYS A 90 19.59 -1.64 -15.85
C LYS A 90 19.51 -3.09 -15.40
N SER A 91 18.96 -3.32 -14.22
CA SER A 91 18.69 -4.62 -13.64
C SER A 91 17.71 -4.48 -12.47
N GLN A 92 17.18 -5.59 -12.00
CA GLN A 92 16.33 -5.64 -10.80
C GLN A 92 16.93 -4.82 -9.65
N LEU A 93 16.10 -3.98 -9.01
CA LEU A 93 16.50 -3.18 -7.86
C LEU A 93 16.13 -3.92 -6.57
N ASN A 94 17.13 -4.44 -5.87
CA ASN A 94 16.92 -5.13 -4.61
C ASN A 94 16.79 -4.11 -3.46
N VAL A 95 15.67 -4.13 -2.77
CA VAL A 95 15.50 -3.40 -1.51
C VAL A 95 16.33 -4.10 -0.42
N SER A 96 16.93 -3.38 0.48
CA SER A 96 17.69 -3.95 1.61
C SER A 96 16.91 -3.86 2.92
N SER A 97 17.23 -4.72 3.88
CA SER A 97 16.58 -4.75 5.19
C SER A 97 16.82 -3.46 6.00
N ASN A 98 15.93 -3.20 6.96
CA ASN A 98 16.00 -2.06 7.87
C ASN A 98 16.08 -0.71 7.12
N THR A 99 15.23 -0.55 6.12
CA THR A 99 15.24 0.60 5.21
C THR A 99 13.88 1.28 5.18
N THR A 100 13.89 2.61 5.26
CA THR A 100 12.76 3.46 4.86
C THR A 100 13.10 4.15 3.55
N ILE A 101 12.27 4.01 2.52
CA ILE A 101 12.35 4.77 1.27
C ILE A 101 11.26 5.85 1.32
N ALA A 102 11.66 7.08 1.53
CA ALA A 102 10.76 8.23 1.72
C ALA A 102 10.57 8.99 0.40
N GLY A 103 9.82 8.42 -0.54
CA GLY A 103 9.57 9.03 -1.86
C GLY A 103 8.88 10.39 -1.80
N GLN A 104 8.14 10.68 -0.71
CA GLN A 104 7.50 11.98 -0.49
C GLN A 104 8.48 13.15 -0.32
N THR A 105 9.77 12.89 -0.11
CA THR A 105 10.80 13.95 -0.03
C THR A 105 11.24 14.46 -1.40
N ALA A 106 11.00 13.69 -2.46
CA ALA A 106 11.41 14.07 -3.80
C ALA A 106 10.72 15.38 -4.24
N PRO A 107 11.48 16.33 -4.82
CA PRO A 107 10.89 17.54 -5.40
C PRO A 107 10.08 17.22 -6.68
N GLY A 108 9.60 18.25 -7.38
CA GLY A 108 8.95 18.11 -8.67
C GLY A 108 7.82 17.10 -8.68
N ASP A 109 7.85 16.18 -9.63
CA ASP A 109 6.81 15.15 -9.78
C ASP A 109 7.19 13.81 -9.13
N GLY A 110 8.16 13.81 -8.21
CA GLY A 110 8.55 12.60 -7.47
C GLY A 110 9.41 11.63 -8.27
N ILE A 111 9.51 10.37 -7.79
CA ILE A 111 10.39 9.34 -8.36
C ILE A 111 9.59 8.25 -9.06
N THR A 112 10.00 7.92 -10.28
CA THR A 112 9.49 6.78 -11.04
C THR A 112 10.63 5.86 -11.48
N LEU A 113 10.56 4.59 -11.08
CA LEU A 113 11.47 3.54 -11.53
C LEU A 113 10.95 2.94 -12.84
N ARG A 114 11.83 2.70 -13.84
CA ARG A 114 11.47 2.11 -15.12
C ARG A 114 12.27 0.83 -15.43
N TYR A 115 11.68 -0.01 -16.27
CA TYR A 115 12.30 -1.14 -16.99
C TYR A 115 12.52 -2.41 -16.21
N TYR A 116 12.81 -2.37 -14.91
CA TYR A 116 13.07 -3.54 -14.10
C TYR A 116 12.31 -3.52 -12.78
N THR A 117 12.26 -4.66 -12.13
CA THR A 117 11.50 -4.92 -10.91
C THR A 117 12.08 -4.20 -9.69
N LEU A 118 11.21 -3.65 -8.86
CA LEU A 118 11.50 -3.31 -7.46
C LEU A 118 11.27 -4.56 -6.58
N TYR A 119 12.33 -5.15 -6.04
CA TYR A 119 12.32 -6.48 -5.46
C TYR A 119 12.59 -6.51 -3.96
N PHE A 120 11.72 -7.20 -3.22
CA PHE A 120 11.76 -7.31 -1.75
C PHE A 120 12.18 -8.69 -1.24
N GLY A 121 12.43 -9.67 -2.08
CA GLY A 121 12.66 -11.05 -1.66
C GLY A 121 13.92 -11.31 -0.83
N LYS A 122 14.70 -10.28 -0.50
CA LYS A 122 15.91 -10.36 0.36
C LYS A 122 15.86 -9.40 1.55
N SER A 123 14.71 -8.78 1.85
CA SER A 123 14.63 -7.69 2.81
C SER A 123 13.53 -7.89 3.83
N ASP A 124 13.87 -7.69 5.08
CA ASP A 124 12.94 -7.62 6.20
C ASP A 124 12.97 -6.21 6.81
N ASN A 125 11.89 -5.80 7.46
CA ASN A 125 11.77 -4.52 8.13
C ASN A 125 11.95 -3.33 7.16
N VAL A 126 10.97 -3.14 6.29
CA VAL A 126 11.04 -2.14 5.20
C VAL A 126 9.77 -1.30 5.14
N ILE A 127 9.96 0.01 5.01
CA ILE A 127 8.91 0.99 4.73
C ILE A 127 9.19 1.60 3.36
N VAL A 128 8.20 1.60 2.46
CA VAL A 128 8.30 2.31 1.17
C VAL A 128 7.06 3.18 0.98
N ARG A 129 7.26 4.46 0.72
CA ARG A 129 6.20 5.44 0.57
C ARG A 129 6.38 6.30 -0.67
N PHE A 130 5.30 6.58 -1.39
CA PHE A 130 5.21 7.54 -2.51
C PHE A 130 6.22 7.29 -3.65
N ILE A 131 6.47 6.02 -3.98
CA ILE A 131 7.31 5.61 -5.13
C ILE A 131 6.43 5.04 -6.25
N ARG A 132 6.77 5.37 -7.50
CA ARG A 132 6.20 4.70 -8.67
C ARG A 132 7.18 3.67 -9.24
N SER A 133 6.68 2.48 -9.58
CA SER A 133 7.42 1.46 -10.35
C SER A 133 6.60 1.08 -11.59
N ARG A 134 7.04 1.58 -12.75
CA ARG A 134 6.42 1.37 -14.05
C ARG A 134 7.38 0.60 -14.94
N ARG A 135 7.34 -0.73 -14.83
CA ARG A 135 8.36 -1.61 -15.39
C ARG A 135 8.42 -1.58 -16.91
N SER A 136 7.36 -1.95 -17.60
CA SER A 136 7.20 -2.09 -19.05
C SER A 136 8.01 -3.20 -19.74
N GLN A 137 7.66 -3.45 -21.03
CA GLN A 137 8.35 -4.40 -21.90
C GLN A 137 9.57 -3.81 -22.64
N VAL A 138 9.89 -2.55 -22.44
CA VAL A 138 10.85 -1.80 -23.29
C VAL A 138 12.29 -2.34 -23.22
N LYS A 139 12.66 -3.01 -22.12
CA LYS A 139 13.99 -3.60 -21.96
C LYS A 139 13.89 -5.11 -21.91
N ASP A 140 14.33 -5.72 -20.82
CA ASP A 140 14.36 -7.18 -20.69
C ASP A 140 12.98 -7.74 -20.33
N VAL A 141 12.45 -8.61 -21.19
CA VAL A 141 11.19 -9.33 -20.97
C VAL A 141 11.38 -10.80 -20.61
N ASN A 142 12.62 -11.30 -20.73
CA ASN A 142 12.92 -12.72 -20.56
C ASN A 142 12.93 -13.15 -19.09
N ASP A 143 13.02 -12.20 -18.16
CA ASP A 143 12.93 -12.47 -16.74
C ASP A 143 11.50 -12.80 -16.28
N GLY A 144 10.47 -12.51 -17.11
CA GLY A 144 9.07 -12.78 -16.81
C GLY A 144 8.63 -12.18 -15.49
N ALA A 145 9.13 -11.00 -15.13
CA ALA A 145 9.02 -10.51 -13.77
C ALA A 145 7.92 -9.49 -13.56
N ASP A 146 7.50 -9.38 -12.30
CA ASP A 146 6.54 -8.40 -11.79
C ASP A 146 7.11 -6.99 -11.81
N ALA A 147 6.25 -5.98 -11.74
CA ALA A 147 6.71 -4.60 -11.50
C ALA A 147 7.26 -4.46 -10.08
N THR A 148 6.65 -5.16 -9.11
CA THR A 148 7.18 -5.30 -7.75
C THR A 148 6.73 -6.60 -7.11
N TRP A 149 7.61 -7.23 -6.32
CA TRP A 149 7.22 -8.41 -5.56
C TRP A 149 8.13 -8.72 -4.38
N GLY A 150 7.60 -9.50 -3.43
CA GLY A 150 8.35 -10.01 -2.29
C GLY A 150 7.67 -11.22 -1.66
N ARG A 151 8.47 -12.21 -1.24
CA ARG A 151 8.01 -13.46 -0.67
C ARG A 151 8.90 -13.92 0.48
N ASN A 152 8.31 -14.58 1.50
CA ASN A 152 9.01 -15.12 2.66
C ASN A 152 9.77 -14.05 3.45
N ARG A 153 9.16 -12.89 3.64
CA ARG A 153 9.75 -11.73 4.34
C ARG A 153 8.92 -11.34 5.55
N LYS A 154 9.45 -10.41 6.36
CA LYS A 154 8.81 -9.97 7.60
C LYS A 154 8.83 -8.45 7.72
N ASN A 155 7.74 -7.90 8.30
CA ASN A 155 7.63 -6.49 8.66
C ASN A 155 7.89 -5.58 7.45
N ILE A 156 6.95 -5.56 6.52
CA ILE A 156 6.99 -4.70 5.33
C ILE A 156 5.70 -3.90 5.26
N ILE A 157 5.81 -2.59 5.03
CA ILE A 157 4.68 -1.74 4.71
C ILE A 157 4.96 -0.94 3.43
N LEU A 158 4.04 -1.04 2.46
CA LEU A 158 3.99 -0.25 1.24
C LEU A 158 2.82 0.72 1.36
N ASP A 159 3.09 2.02 1.21
CA ASP A 159 2.11 3.06 1.42
C ASP A 159 2.13 4.08 0.28
N HIS A 160 0.97 4.36 -0.32
CA HIS A 160 0.81 5.35 -1.38
C HIS A 160 1.82 5.16 -2.53
N CYS A 161 2.01 3.93 -3.00
CA CYS A 161 2.86 3.62 -4.15
C CYS A 161 2.03 3.32 -5.40
N SER A 162 2.59 3.55 -6.59
CA SER A 162 1.94 3.21 -7.86
C SER A 162 2.75 2.18 -8.63
N PHE A 163 2.11 1.07 -8.99
CA PHE A 163 2.73 -0.04 -9.71
C PHE A 163 1.98 -0.31 -11.01
N SER A 164 2.71 -0.50 -12.14
CA SER A 164 2.09 -0.78 -13.44
C SER A 164 3.05 -1.40 -14.45
N TRP A 165 2.46 -1.88 -15.57
CA TRP A 165 3.15 -2.31 -16.79
C TRP A 165 4.10 -3.48 -16.59
N SER A 166 3.63 -4.47 -15.83
CA SER A 166 4.39 -5.71 -15.56
C SER A 166 4.50 -6.62 -16.79
N ILE A 167 5.47 -7.52 -16.74
CA ILE A 167 5.59 -8.64 -17.68
C ILE A 167 4.75 -9.83 -17.21
N ASP A 168 4.74 -10.12 -15.91
CA ASP A 168 3.88 -11.11 -15.23
C ASP A 168 2.85 -10.36 -14.36
N GLU A 169 2.96 -10.37 -13.05
CA GLU A 169 2.06 -9.61 -12.16
C GLU A 169 2.54 -8.18 -11.92
N VAL A 170 1.59 -7.28 -11.63
CA VAL A 170 1.95 -5.90 -11.24
C VAL A 170 2.57 -5.88 -9.85
N ALA A 171 1.91 -6.49 -8.85
CA ALA A 171 2.39 -6.46 -7.47
C ALA A 171 2.03 -7.75 -6.74
N SER A 172 3.02 -8.61 -6.46
CA SER A 172 2.83 -9.89 -5.79
C SER A 172 3.52 -9.94 -4.44
N PHE A 173 2.72 -10.05 -3.37
CA PHE A 173 3.21 -10.17 -2.00
C PHE A 173 2.47 -11.30 -1.28
N TYR A 174 3.18 -12.39 -1.02
CA TYR A 174 2.62 -13.56 -0.38
C TYR A 174 3.66 -14.30 0.47
N ASP A 175 3.20 -15.18 1.37
CA ASP A 175 4.04 -15.83 2.38
C ASP A 175 4.92 -14.86 3.18
N ASN A 176 4.53 -13.59 3.29
CA ASN A 176 5.17 -12.62 4.15
C ASN A 176 4.51 -12.63 5.54
N ARG A 177 5.23 -12.24 6.58
CA ARG A 177 4.72 -12.08 7.93
C ARG A 177 4.66 -10.61 8.31
N ASN A 178 3.54 -10.17 8.92
CA ASN A 178 3.31 -8.78 9.32
C ASN A 178 3.53 -7.83 8.13
N PHE A 179 2.68 -8.00 7.13
CA PHE A 179 2.74 -7.25 5.87
C PHE A 179 1.54 -6.31 5.75
N THR A 180 1.78 -5.11 5.24
CA THR A 180 0.70 -4.21 4.80
C THR A 180 1.02 -3.60 3.44
N MET A 181 0.03 -3.60 2.54
CA MET A 181 -0.01 -2.76 1.35
C MET A 181 -1.27 -1.91 1.43
N GLN A 182 -1.10 -0.60 1.58
CA GLN A 182 -2.18 0.35 1.77
C GLN A 182 -2.10 1.50 0.78
N TRP A 183 -3.25 1.97 0.30
CA TRP A 183 -3.38 3.11 -0.59
C TRP A 183 -2.51 3.05 -1.85
N CYS A 184 -2.25 1.85 -2.38
CA CYS A 184 -1.41 1.64 -3.55
C CYS A 184 -2.24 1.44 -4.82
N ASN A 185 -1.73 1.93 -5.97
CA ASN A 185 -2.23 1.60 -7.30
C ASN A 185 -1.56 0.32 -7.83
N VAL A 186 -2.37 -0.63 -8.29
CA VAL A 186 -1.95 -1.87 -8.96
C VAL A 186 -2.69 -1.93 -10.29
N THR A 187 -2.07 -1.35 -11.32
CA THR A 187 -2.82 -0.97 -12.52
C THR A 187 -2.13 -1.36 -13.81
N GLU A 188 -2.93 -1.58 -14.84
CA GLU A 188 -2.48 -1.70 -16.23
C GLU A 188 -1.36 -2.72 -16.46
N ALA A 189 -1.59 -3.98 -16.06
CA ALA A 189 -0.70 -5.08 -16.39
C ALA A 189 -0.72 -5.35 -17.90
N LEU A 190 0.44 -5.65 -18.51
CA LEU A 190 0.55 -5.87 -19.96
C LEU A 190 0.13 -7.29 -20.36
N ALA A 191 -0.66 -7.42 -21.43
CA ALA A 191 -1.19 -8.70 -21.87
C ALA A 191 -0.22 -9.48 -22.78
N ASN A 192 0.47 -8.81 -23.68
CA ASN A 192 1.39 -9.45 -24.62
C ASN A 192 2.78 -8.79 -24.60
N PRO A 193 3.43 -8.67 -23.42
CA PRO A 193 4.71 -7.99 -23.29
C PRO A 193 5.90 -8.83 -23.78
N GLY A 194 5.69 -10.08 -24.19
CA GLY A 194 6.75 -11.01 -24.58
C GLY A 194 7.09 -12.07 -23.51
N HIS A 195 6.23 -12.27 -22.53
CA HIS A 195 6.42 -13.32 -21.52
C HIS A 195 6.48 -14.71 -22.15
N SER A 196 7.43 -15.57 -21.71
CA SER A 196 7.69 -16.90 -22.28
C SER A 196 6.52 -17.89 -22.21
N LYS A 197 5.59 -17.69 -21.27
CA LYS A 197 4.36 -18.48 -21.11
C LYS A 197 3.18 -17.95 -21.94
N GLY A 198 3.37 -16.90 -22.76
CA GLY A 198 2.32 -16.26 -23.56
C GLY A 198 1.63 -15.11 -22.86
N ALA A 199 0.35 -14.86 -23.23
CA ALA A 199 -0.41 -13.72 -22.75
C ALA A 199 -0.62 -13.73 -21.22
N HIS A 200 -0.47 -12.57 -20.58
CA HIS A 200 -0.57 -12.37 -19.13
C HIS A 200 -1.56 -11.25 -18.78
N SER A 201 -1.12 -10.14 -18.21
CA SER A 201 -1.93 -9.04 -17.66
C SER A 201 -2.56 -9.40 -16.30
N TYR A 202 -1.72 -9.62 -15.30
CA TYR A 202 -2.15 -10.03 -13.97
C TYR A 202 -1.89 -8.94 -12.92
N GLY A 203 -2.88 -8.71 -12.04
CA GLY A 203 -2.75 -7.74 -10.95
C GLY A 203 -1.73 -8.17 -9.90
N GLY A 204 -2.00 -9.25 -9.17
CA GLY A 204 -1.05 -9.75 -8.18
C GLY A 204 -1.50 -11.00 -7.44
N ILE A 205 -0.52 -11.70 -6.87
CA ILE A 205 -0.74 -12.78 -5.90
C ILE A 205 -0.57 -12.19 -4.51
N TRP A 206 -1.62 -12.24 -3.71
CA TRP A 206 -1.67 -11.67 -2.36
C TRP A 206 -1.94 -12.74 -1.31
N GLY A 207 -1.19 -12.67 -0.21
CA GLY A 207 -1.31 -13.63 0.87
C GLY A 207 -0.32 -13.35 1.98
N GLY A 208 -0.33 -14.15 3.03
CA GLY A 208 0.69 -14.06 4.08
C GLY A 208 0.23 -14.49 5.45
N LYS A 209 1.20 -14.51 6.32
CA LYS A 209 1.08 -14.85 7.73
C LYS A 209 0.84 -13.56 8.51
N ASN A 210 -0.42 -13.15 8.61
CA ASN A 210 -0.87 -11.82 9.00
C ASN A 210 -0.48 -10.77 7.94
N ALA A 211 -1.33 -10.63 6.91
CA ALA A 211 -1.16 -9.68 5.82
C ALA A 211 -2.42 -8.82 5.63
N SER A 212 -2.25 -7.51 5.55
CA SER A 212 -3.31 -6.54 5.29
C SER A 212 -3.13 -5.91 3.92
N PHE A 213 -4.21 -5.88 3.16
CA PHE A 213 -4.31 -5.18 1.88
C PHE A 213 -5.56 -4.31 1.92
N HIS A 214 -5.38 -3.00 2.11
CA HIS A 214 -6.54 -2.13 2.26
C HIS A 214 -6.40 -0.82 1.50
N HIS A 215 -7.53 -0.28 1.08
CA HIS A 215 -7.62 0.96 0.33
C HIS A 215 -6.74 0.97 -0.94
N ASN A 216 -6.52 -0.19 -1.57
CA ASN A 216 -5.76 -0.26 -2.80
C ASN A 216 -6.69 -0.14 -4.03
N PHE A 217 -6.17 0.43 -5.09
CA PHE A 217 -6.84 0.53 -6.37
C PHE A 217 -6.27 -0.48 -7.36
N ILE A 218 -7.09 -1.42 -7.83
CA ILE A 218 -6.72 -2.43 -8.82
C ILE A 218 -7.53 -2.16 -10.08
N ALA A 219 -6.87 -1.84 -11.20
CA ALA A 219 -7.57 -1.52 -12.43
C ALA A 219 -6.84 -2.00 -13.68
N HIS A 220 -7.60 -2.29 -14.74
CA HIS A 220 -7.08 -2.64 -16.07
C HIS A 220 -6.14 -3.85 -16.04
N VAL A 221 -6.54 -4.89 -15.33
CA VAL A 221 -5.83 -6.17 -15.27
C VAL A 221 -6.74 -7.27 -15.79
N GLN A 222 -6.20 -8.20 -16.59
CA GLN A 222 -6.98 -9.28 -17.18
C GLN A 222 -7.46 -10.27 -16.10
N ASN A 223 -6.62 -10.49 -15.08
CA ASN A 223 -6.81 -11.51 -14.07
C ASN A 223 -6.08 -11.15 -12.76
N ARG A 224 -6.28 -11.89 -11.68
CA ARG A 224 -5.61 -11.70 -10.37
C ARG A 224 -5.81 -10.31 -9.78
N ALA A 225 -7.08 -9.94 -9.58
CA ALA A 225 -7.46 -8.65 -8.97
C ALA A 225 -8.11 -8.80 -7.58
N PRO A 226 -7.42 -9.33 -6.56
CA PRO A 226 -6.17 -10.11 -6.59
C PRO A 226 -6.42 -11.63 -6.77
N ARG A 227 -5.35 -12.43 -6.86
CA ARG A 227 -5.36 -13.86 -6.55
C ARG A 227 -4.88 -14.05 -5.11
N PHE A 228 -5.69 -14.61 -4.23
CA PHE A 228 -5.23 -15.02 -2.90
C PHE A 228 -4.32 -16.26 -3.00
N ASN A 229 -3.19 -16.22 -2.29
CA ASN A 229 -2.23 -17.32 -2.31
C ASN A 229 -2.73 -18.55 -1.53
N GLY A 230 -3.34 -18.31 -0.36
CA GLY A 230 -3.59 -19.36 0.62
C GLY A 230 -2.30 -19.94 1.19
N ALA A 231 -2.40 -20.98 2.00
CA ALA A 231 -1.24 -21.72 2.52
C ALA A 231 -0.62 -22.66 1.47
N ARG A 232 -0.48 -22.17 0.23
CA ARG A 232 -0.01 -22.94 -0.92
C ARG A 232 1.43 -23.42 -0.77
N TYR A 233 2.24 -22.68 0.00
CA TYR A 233 3.61 -23.03 0.32
C TYR A 233 3.78 -23.22 1.82
N ASN A 234 4.57 -24.21 2.23
CA ASN A 234 4.82 -24.51 3.64
C ASN A 234 5.92 -23.62 4.21
N TRP A 235 5.70 -22.29 4.19
CA TRP A 235 6.63 -21.37 4.82
C TRP A 235 6.45 -21.31 6.33
N SER A 236 7.52 -21.59 7.08
CA SER A 236 7.53 -21.66 8.55
C SER A 236 7.90 -20.34 9.25
N GLY A 237 7.99 -19.22 8.51
CA GLY A 237 8.41 -17.93 9.06
C GLY A 237 7.35 -17.20 9.91
N TYR A 238 6.21 -17.83 10.21
CA TYR A 238 5.15 -17.32 11.08
C TYR A 238 5.51 -17.46 12.58
N ASP A 239 4.68 -16.87 13.45
CA ASP A 239 4.85 -16.99 14.90
C ASP A 239 4.34 -18.34 15.40
N THR A 240 5.26 -19.21 15.80
CA THR A 240 4.94 -20.57 16.29
C THR A 240 4.35 -20.57 17.69
N ASN A 241 4.36 -19.45 18.41
CA ASN A 241 3.63 -19.32 19.68
C ASN A 241 2.13 -19.10 19.46
N LEU A 242 1.76 -18.53 18.29
CA LEU A 242 0.37 -18.25 17.94
C LEU A 242 -0.24 -19.33 17.04
N TYR A 243 0.56 -19.94 16.16
CA TYR A 243 0.06 -20.84 15.13
C TYR A 243 0.84 -22.15 15.10
N GLN A 244 0.13 -23.26 14.97
CA GLN A 244 0.72 -24.60 14.91
C GLN A 244 1.21 -24.99 13.53
N ASN A 245 0.67 -24.39 12.47
CA ASN A 245 0.98 -24.70 11.08
C ASN A 245 0.73 -23.52 10.14
N SER A 246 1.14 -23.64 8.89
CA SER A 246 1.03 -22.56 7.91
C SER A 246 -0.42 -22.28 7.47
N ILE A 247 -1.35 -23.22 7.60
CA ILE A 247 -2.78 -22.99 7.34
C ILE A 247 -3.35 -22.04 8.40
N GLN A 248 -3.12 -22.32 9.68
CA GLN A 248 -3.59 -21.45 10.75
C GLN A 248 -2.98 -20.05 10.69
N ALA A 249 -1.72 -19.98 10.26
CA ALA A 249 -0.99 -18.72 10.15
C ALA A 249 -1.36 -17.90 8.90
N GLU A 250 -1.88 -18.51 7.83
CA GLU A 250 -2.29 -17.80 6.62
C GLU A 250 -3.55 -16.99 6.89
N ARG A 251 -3.38 -15.68 7.09
CA ARG A 251 -4.41 -14.75 7.50
C ARG A 251 -4.30 -13.47 6.68
N VAL A 252 -5.30 -13.24 5.87
CA VAL A 252 -5.35 -12.10 4.94
C VAL A 252 -6.54 -11.23 5.27
N ASP A 253 -6.29 -9.95 5.48
CA ASP A 253 -7.34 -8.95 5.55
C ASP A 253 -7.34 -8.13 4.26
N PHE A 254 -8.42 -8.26 3.48
CA PHE A 254 -8.64 -7.56 2.22
C PHE A 254 -9.89 -6.70 2.35
N ARG A 255 -9.70 -5.38 2.55
CA ARG A 255 -10.80 -4.45 2.80
C ARG A 255 -10.66 -3.11 2.10
N ASN A 256 -11.79 -2.49 1.83
CA ASN A 256 -11.89 -1.14 1.25
C ASN A 256 -11.06 -0.96 -0.03
N CYS A 257 -10.74 -2.05 -0.72
CA CYS A 257 -10.08 -2.01 -2.02
C CYS A 257 -11.09 -1.77 -3.14
N VAL A 258 -10.65 -1.10 -4.20
CA VAL A 258 -11.46 -0.82 -5.37
C VAL A 258 -10.94 -1.62 -6.54
N MET A 259 -11.78 -2.44 -7.15
CA MET A 259 -11.50 -3.17 -8.38
C MET A 259 -12.27 -2.53 -9.52
N TYR A 260 -11.57 -2.08 -10.55
CA TYR A 260 -12.15 -1.51 -11.75
C TYR A 260 -11.68 -2.21 -13.01
N ASN A 261 -12.60 -2.49 -13.91
CA ASN A 261 -12.33 -2.98 -15.26
C ASN A 261 -11.37 -4.19 -15.31
N TRP A 262 -11.62 -5.21 -14.45
CA TRP A 262 -10.93 -6.50 -14.59
C TRP A 262 -11.39 -7.22 -15.86
N GLY A 263 -10.52 -8.07 -16.45
CA GLY A 263 -10.76 -8.69 -17.75
C GLY A 263 -11.66 -9.92 -17.72
N SER A 264 -11.15 -11.05 -18.16
CA SER A 264 -11.88 -12.19 -18.66
C SER A 264 -12.46 -13.17 -17.64
N GLY A 265 -12.77 -12.82 -16.45
CA GLY A 265 -13.54 -13.73 -15.63
C GLY A 265 -12.97 -14.07 -14.27
N ASN A 266 -11.68 -14.24 -14.12
CA ASN A 266 -11.04 -14.50 -12.83
C ASN A 266 -10.49 -13.20 -12.23
N GLY A 267 -11.33 -12.18 -12.04
CA GLY A 267 -10.92 -10.94 -11.39
C GLY A 267 -10.28 -11.23 -10.03
N CYS A 268 -11.11 -11.44 -9.02
CA CYS A 268 -10.68 -11.88 -7.70
C CYS A 268 -10.90 -13.39 -7.54
N TYR A 269 -9.89 -14.12 -7.09
CA TYR A 269 -10.01 -15.56 -6.84
C TYR A 269 -8.86 -16.11 -5.99
N GLY A 270 -8.91 -17.39 -5.64
CA GLY A 270 -7.78 -18.12 -5.07
C GLY A 270 -8.06 -18.71 -3.69
N GLY A 271 -7.02 -18.70 -2.86
CA GLY A 271 -7.01 -19.32 -1.55
C GLY A 271 -6.78 -20.84 -1.56
N PRO A 272 -5.99 -21.39 -2.54
CA PRO A 272 -5.66 -22.81 -2.52
C PRO A 272 -4.75 -23.14 -1.32
N GLY A 273 -4.89 -24.35 -0.80
CA GLY A 273 -4.07 -24.81 0.33
C GLY A 273 -4.56 -24.37 1.71
N GLY A 274 -5.66 -23.63 1.79
CA GLY A 274 -6.28 -23.24 3.05
C GLY A 274 -5.80 -21.91 3.62
N GLY A 275 -6.21 -21.62 4.84
CA GLY A 275 -6.00 -20.34 5.51
C GLY A 275 -7.30 -19.54 5.68
N TYR A 276 -7.20 -18.26 5.92
CA TYR A 276 -8.33 -17.39 6.23
C TYR A 276 -8.24 -16.07 5.47
N VAL A 277 -9.38 -15.59 4.98
CA VAL A 277 -9.48 -14.32 4.24
C VAL A 277 -10.68 -13.52 4.72
N ASN A 278 -10.48 -12.28 5.14
CA ASN A 278 -11.52 -11.26 5.23
C ASN A 278 -11.66 -10.57 3.88
N MET A 279 -12.88 -10.40 3.39
CA MET A 279 -13.22 -9.56 2.24
C MET A 279 -14.31 -8.58 2.68
N VAL A 280 -13.91 -7.38 3.11
CA VAL A 280 -14.79 -6.44 3.81
C VAL A 280 -14.87 -5.12 3.08
N ASN A 281 -16.08 -4.68 2.80
CA ASN A 281 -16.37 -3.35 2.26
C ASN A 281 -15.53 -2.97 1.01
N ASN A 282 -15.26 -3.94 0.12
CA ASN A 282 -14.59 -3.69 -1.14
C ASN A 282 -15.58 -3.21 -2.20
N TYR A 283 -15.12 -2.42 -3.16
CA TYR A 283 -15.94 -1.88 -4.23
C TYR A 283 -15.57 -2.48 -5.58
N TYR A 284 -16.52 -3.18 -6.21
CA TYR A 284 -16.36 -3.84 -7.51
C TYR A 284 -17.09 -3.04 -8.58
N LYS A 285 -16.35 -2.31 -9.41
CA LYS A 285 -16.89 -1.53 -10.52
C LYS A 285 -16.56 -2.17 -11.85
N ALA A 286 -17.56 -2.83 -12.46
CA ALA A 286 -17.42 -3.36 -13.81
C ALA A 286 -17.15 -2.22 -14.80
N GLY A 287 -16.13 -2.36 -15.63
CA GLY A 287 -15.80 -1.45 -16.73
C GLY A 287 -16.11 -2.05 -18.09
N PRO A 288 -15.78 -1.33 -19.19
CA PRO A 288 -16.04 -1.77 -20.57
C PRO A 288 -15.40 -3.12 -20.93
N GLY A 289 -14.24 -3.44 -20.33
CA GLY A 289 -13.53 -4.69 -20.57
C GLY A 289 -13.90 -5.84 -19.62
N THR A 290 -14.77 -5.61 -18.65
CA THR A 290 -15.07 -6.60 -17.61
C THR A 290 -15.91 -7.74 -18.15
N GLY A 291 -15.47 -8.99 -17.92
CA GLY A 291 -16.15 -10.22 -18.29
C GLY A 291 -17.25 -10.63 -17.31
N SER A 292 -16.91 -11.25 -16.20
CA SER A 292 -17.86 -11.65 -15.14
C SER A 292 -18.12 -10.45 -14.21
N LYS A 293 -19.13 -9.65 -14.54
CA LYS A 293 -19.34 -8.31 -13.99
C LYS A 293 -19.83 -8.29 -12.54
N ASP A 294 -20.51 -9.32 -12.12
CA ASP A 294 -21.13 -9.46 -10.79
C ASP A 294 -20.38 -10.43 -9.86
N ARG A 295 -19.19 -10.85 -10.28
CA ARG A 295 -18.39 -11.79 -9.50
C ARG A 295 -17.61 -11.08 -8.38
N VAL A 296 -17.78 -11.55 -7.13
CA VAL A 296 -17.01 -11.10 -5.97
C VAL A 296 -15.68 -11.85 -5.89
N THR A 297 -15.73 -13.19 -5.83
CA THR A 297 -14.52 -14.02 -5.83
C THR A 297 -14.82 -15.44 -6.29
N GLN A 298 -13.77 -16.22 -6.54
CA GLN A 298 -13.85 -17.67 -6.68
C GLN A 298 -13.02 -18.32 -5.58
N VAL A 299 -13.67 -19.19 -4.79
CA VAL A 299 -12.97 -20.05 -3.85
C VAL A 299 -12.30 -21.17 -4.63
N SER A 300 -10.97 -21.29 -4.51
CA SER A 300 -10.17 -22.23 -5.28
C SER A 300 -9.51 -23.27 -4.37
N VAL A 301 -9.34 -24.47 -4.94
CA VAL A 301 -8.47 -25.50 -4.38
C VAL A 301 -7.33 -25.77 -5.36
N SER A 302 -6.21 -26.23 -4.87
CA SER A 302 -5.14 -26.74 -5.74
C SER A 302 -5.00 -28.25 -5.56
N ASP A 303 -4.76 -28.94 -6.66
CA ASP A 303 -4.33 -30.33 -6.62
C ASP A 303 -2.83 -30.45 -6.27
N ALA A 304 -2.34 -31.68 -6.05
CA ALA A 304 -0.95 -31.95 -5.72
C ALA A 304 0.05 -31.52 -6.81
N ASN A 305 -0.43 -31.28 -8.04
CA ASN A 305 0.40 -30.97 -9.20
C ASN A 305 0.47 -29.45 -9.51
N ASN A 306 -0.38 -28.66 -8.88
CA ASN A 306 -0.48 -27.24 -9.18
C ASN A 306 0.62 -26.42 -8.48
N GLY A 307 1.83 -26.46 -9.03
CA GLY A 307 2.95 -25.61 -8.62
C GLY A 307 3.93 -26.23 -7.64
N GLY A 308 4.03 -27.54 -7.59
CA GLY A 308 5.17 -28.26 -7.02
C GLY A 308 5.28 -28.31 -5.49
N ASP A 309 4.90 -27.26 -4.78
CA ASP A 309 5.13 -27.12 -3.34
C ASP A 309 3.84 -26.99 -2.52
N ASN A 310 2.71 -27.47 -3.01
CA ASN A 310 1.48 -27.44 -2.24
C ASN A 310 1.44 -28.59 -1.22
N PRO A 311 1.72 -28.34 0.06
CA PRO A 311 1.67 -29.38 1.09
C PRO A 311 0.25 -29.76 1.50
N PHE A 312 -0.77 -29.00 1.03
CA PHE A 312 -2.16 -29.13 1.43
C PHE A 312 -3.10 -29.26 0.21
N PRO A 313 -2.93 -30.27 -0.65
CA PRO A 313 -3.78 -30.43 -1.82
C PRO A 313 -5.23 -30.72 -1.39
N GLY A 314 -6.18 -30.11 -2.10
CA GLY A 314 -7.60 -30.27 -1.83
C GLY A 314 -8.18 -29.36 -0.73
N TYR A 315 -7.36 -28.47 -0.15
CA TYR A 315 -7.83 -27.45 0.80
C TYR A 315 -8.12 -26.12 0.12
N ALA A 316 -9.18 -25.43 0.61
CA ALA A 316 -9.50 -24.06 0.27
C ALA A 316 -9.39 -23.17 1.51
N SER A 317 -9.11 -21.89 1.31
CA SER A 317 -9.23 -20.91 2.39
C SER A 317 -10.68 -20.77 2.85
N ARG A 318 -10.85 -20.30 4.08
CA ARG A 318 -12.13 -19.93 4.67
C ARG A 318 -12.28 -18.42 4.58
N TYR A 319 -13.48 -17.95 4.27
CA TYR A 319 -13.75 -16.55 3.95
C TYR A 319 -14.79 -15.94 4.86
N TYR A 320 -14.51 -14.74 5.35
CA TYR A 320 -15.52 -13.81 5.83
C TYR A 320 -15.76 -12.77 4.73
N ILE A 321 -16.96 -12.70 4.18
CA ILE A 321 -17.31 -11.80 3.06
C ILE A 321 -18.51 -10.98 3.50
N ASN A 322 -18.34 -9.66 3.65
CA ASN A 322 -19.38 -8.78 4.15
C ASN A 322 -19.22 -7.34 3.68
N GLY A 323 -20.33 -6.70 3.33
CA GLY A 323 -20.40 -5.28 3.00
C GLY A 323 -19.80 -4.87 1.66
N ASN A 324 -19.46 -5.82 0.78
CA ASN A 324 -18.90 -5.51 -0.52
C ASN A 324 -19.96 -4.93 -1.46
N TYR A 325 -19.61 -3.91 -2.22
CA TYR A 325 -20.48 -3.26 -3.18
C TYR A 325 -20.14 -3.69 -4.61
N VAL A 326 -21.12 -4.24 -5.34
CA VAL A 326 -20.94 -4.78 -6.70
C VAL A 326 -21.83 -4.04 -7.66
N THR A 327 -21.30 -3.10 -8.44
CA THR A 327 -22.09 -2.18 -9.29
C THR A 327 -22.98 -2.88 -10.32
N ALA A 328 -22.57 -4.04 -10.79
CA ALA A 328 -23.31 -4.81 -11.82
C ALA A 328 -24.36 -5.77 -11.26
N ALA A 329 -24.44 -5.93 -9.94
CA ALA A 329 -25.41 -6.80 -9.31
C ALA A 329 -26.79 -6.14 -9.21
N ALA A 330 -27.86 -6.94 -9.23
CA ALA A 330 -29.23 -6.44 -9.10
C ALA A 330 -29.49 -5.76 -7.75
N ASN A 331 -28.77 -6.17 -6.71
CA ASN A 331 -28.75 -5.52 -5.39
C ASN A 331 -27.29 -5.34 -4.96
N PRO A 332 -26.65 -4.23 -5.33
CA PRO A 332 -25.21 -4.04 -5.16
C PRO A 332 -24.70 -4.17 -3.71
N GLU A 333 -25.44 -3.64 -2.73
CA GLU A 333 -25.03 -3.60 -1.32
C GLU A 333 -25.17 -4.93 -0.57
N ASN A 334 -25.91 -5.88 -1.11
CA ASN A 334 -26.24 -7.14 -0.44
C ASN A 334 -25.91 -8.35 -1.32
N TYR A 335 -24.90 -8.22 -2.15
CA TYR A 335 -24.57 -9.27 -3.12
C TYR A 335 -23.60 -10.30 -2.55
N ASP A 336 -22.52 -9.87 -1.92
CA ASP A 336 -21.52 -10.66 -1.17
C ASP A 336 -21.40 -12.13 -1.61
N TRP A 337 -21.97 -13.06 -0.84
CA TRP A 337 -21.93 -14.50 -1.11
C TRP A 337 -22.65 -14.93 -2.39
N LYS A 338 -23.54 -14.13 -2.94
CA LYS A 338 -24.19 -14.42 -4.24
C LYS A 338 -23.22 -14.28 -5.41
N GLY A 339 -22.18 -13.44 -5.26
CA GLY A 339 -21.10 -13.27 -6.23
C GLY A 339 -19.94 -14.24 -6.04
N VAL A 340 -20.05 -15.22 -5.14
CA VAL A 340 -19.00 -16.22 -4.89
C VAL A 340 -19.19 -17.42 -5.80
N ILE A 341 -18.14 -17.76 -6.55
CA ILE A 341 -18.09 -18.95 -7.40
C ILE A 341 -17.19 -19.98 -6.71
N TYR A 342 -17.56 -21.24 -6.82
CA TYR A 342 -16.77 -22.36 -6.31
C TYR A 342 -16.07 -23.06 -7.45
N ASP A 343 -14.76 -23.29 -7.30
CA ASP A 343 -14.00 -24.13 -8.21
C ASP A 343 -14.61 -25.54 -8.24
N ASN A 344 -14.74 -26.12 -9.43
CA ASN A 344 -15.23 -27.49 -9.57
C ASN A 344 -14.43 -28.52 -8.77
N GLY A 345 -13.12 -28.28 -8.62
CA GLY A 345 -12.23 -29.07 -7.78
C GLY A 345 -12.66 -29.13 -6.31
N LEU A 346 -13.24 -28.06 -5.77
CA LEU A 346 -13.74 -28.01 -4.39
C LEU A 346 -14.80 -29.08 -4.10
N PHE A 347 -15.59 -29.46 -5.11
CA PHE A 347 -16.68 -30.43 -4.96
C PHE A 347 -16.28 -31.85 -5.35
N THR A 348 -15.19 -32.02 -6.08
CA THR A 348 -14.72 -33.32 -6.60
C THR A 348 -13.51 -33.88 -5.87
N ILE A 349 -12.63 -33.02 -5.35
CA ILE A 349 -11.41 -33.43 -4.66
C ILE A 349 -11.66 -33.62 -3.17
N ASN A 350 -11.60 -34.86 -2.72
CA ASN A 350 -11.37 -35.30 -1.33
C ASN A 350 -12.23 -34.67 -0.23
N ARG A 351 -13.54 -34.71 -0.39
CA ARG A 351 -14.46 -34.40 0.72
C ARG A 351 -14.11 -35.19 1.98
N GLU A 352 -13.75 -36.48 1.81
CA GLU A 352 -13.35 -37.35 2.92
C GLU A 352 -12.01 -36.97 3.55
N LYS A 353 -11.01 -36.65 2.71
CA LYS A 353 -9.71 -36.18 3.20
C LYS A 353 -9.81 -34.81 3.88
N TYR A 354 -10.64 -33.91 3.35
CA TYR A 354 -10.90 -32.60 3.92
C TYR A 354 -11.44 -32.70 5.35
N ILE A 355 -12.25 -33.70 5.65
CA ILE A 355 -12.80 -33.94 7.00
C ILE A 355 -11.75 -34.57 7.92
N ALA A 356 -11.04 -35.58 7.48
CA ALA A 356 -10.07 -36.28 8.32
C ALA A 356 -8.94 -35.36 8.81
N ASP A 357 -8.50 -34.44 7.95
CA ASP A 357 -7.39 -33.55 8.24
C ASP A 357 -7.86 -32.17 8.77
N ALA A 358 -9.15 -31.87 8.71
CA ALA A 358 -9.69 -30.54 9.03
C ALA A 358 -9.41 -30.11 10.47
N ASN A 359 -9.65 -31.00 11.44
CA ASN A 359 -9.37 -30.72 12.84
C ASN A 359 -7.87 -30.55 13.11
N HIS A 360 -7.03 -31.30 12.36
CA HIS A 360 -5.58 -31.20 12.49
C HIS A 360 -5.03 -29.84 11.99
N TYR A 361 -5.51 -29.36 10.85
CA TYR A 361 -4.96 -28.15 10.23
C TYR A 361 -5.61 -26.86 10.72
N TYR A 362 -6.92 -26.86 10.99
CA TYR A 362 -7.62 -25.66 11.44
C TYR A 362 -7.79 -25.55 12.96
N GLY A 363 -7.41 -26.57 13.70
CA GLY A 363 -7.60 -26.66 15.15
C GLY A 363 -8.99 -27.19 15.55
N GLU A 364 -9.25 -27.20 16.83
CA GLU A 364 -10.52 -27.66 17.42
C GLU A 364 -11.67 -26.64 17.19
N ASN A 365 -12.90 -27.10 17.36
CA ASN A 365 -14.13 -26.27 17.29
C ASN A 365 -14.47 -25.68 15.92
N GLN A 366 -14.21 -26.40 14.85
CA GLN A 366 -14.63 -25.97 13.52
C GLN A 366 -16.13 -26.17 13.29
N THR A 367 -16.75 -25.25 12.53
CA THR A 367 -18.12 -25.41 12.07
C THR A 367 -18.17 -26.39 10.90
N TYR A 368 -19.06 -27.39 11.00
CA TYR A 368 -19.26 -28.39 9.97
C TYR A 368 -20.58 -28.17 9.24
N VAL A 369 -20.55 -28.39 7.93
CA VAL A 369 -21.75 -28.42 7.07
C VAL A 369 -21.80 -29.74 6.31
N LYS A 370 -22.99 -30.25 6.05
CA LYS A 370 -23.12 -31.44 5.22
C LYS A 370 -23.04 -31.10 3.74
N ASN A 371 -22.22 -31.84 3.02
CA ASN A 371 -22.18 -31.76 1.56
C ASN A 371 -23.39 -32.47 0.94
N THR A 372 -23.48 -32.46 -0.39
CA THR A 372 -24.57 -33.13 -1.16
C THR A 372 -24.66 -34.65 -0.95
N SER A 373 -23.58 -35.27 -0.46
CA SER A 373 -23.52 -36.70 -0.13
C SER A 373 -23.80 -36.98 1.37
N GLY A 374 -24.16 -35.95 2.15
CA GLY A 374 -24.44 -36.08 3.58
C GLY A 374 -23.20 -36.16 4.47
N VAL A 375 -22.00 -35.93 3.92
CA VAL A 375 -20.73 -35.98 4.65
C VAL A 375 -20.42 -34.62 5.27
N ASP A 376 -19.94 -34.60 6.52
CA ASP A 376 -19.57 -33.39 7.21
C ASP A 376 -18.28 -32.79 6.61
N CYS A 377 -18.31 -31.50 6.30
CA CYS A 377 -17.23 -30.74 5.74
C CYS A 377 -17.04 -29.44 6.53
N ILE A 378 -15.81 -28.93 6.62
CA ILE A 378 -15.61 -27.59 7.15
C ILE A 378 -16.25 -26.56 6.20
N SER A 379 -17.01 -25.64 6.78
CA SER A 379 -17.59 -24.54 6.02
C SER A 379 -16.47 -23.63 5.49
N VAL A 380 -16.51 -23.29 4.21
CA VAL A 380 -15.64 -22.23 3.65
C VAL A 380 -16.11 -20.83 4.07
N LYS A 381 -17.32 -20.71 4.56
CA LYS A 381 -17.86 -19.47 5.11
C LYS A 381 -17.50 -19.36 6.59
N LEU A 382 -16.95 -18.18 6.97
CA LEU A 382 -16.81 -17.76 8.36
C LEU A 382 -18.02 -16.89 8.72
N ASP A 383 -18.55 -17.09 9.93
CA ASP A 383 -19.63 -16.26 10.48
C ASP A 383 -19.10 -14.96 11.07
N GLU A 384 -17.85 -14.95 11.51
CA GLU A 384 -17.16 -13.80 12.09
C GLU A 384 -15.84 -13.53 11.35
N PRO A 385 -15.39 -12.27 11.28
CA PRO A 385 -14.10 -11.95 10.68
C PRO A 385 -12.95 -12.50 11.51
N ILE A 386 -11.85 -12.81 10.84
CA ILE A 386 -10.58 -13.00 11.53
C ILE A 386 -10.02 -11.63 11.96
N GLU A 387 -9.10 -11.66 12.92
CA GLU A 387 -8.32 -10.48 13.29
C GLU A 387 -7.69 -9.84 12.05
N SER A 388 -7.78 -8.52 11.93
CA SER A 388 -7.34 -7.76 10.76
C SER A 388 -6.11 -6.88 11.02
N GLY A 389 -5.63 -6.84 12.26
CA GLY A 389 -4.82 -5.71 12.71
C GLY A 389 -5.70 -4.46 12.83
N GLU A 390 -5.12 -3.36 13.24
CA GLU A 390 -5.83 -2.07 13.35
C GLU A 390 -5.93 -1.46 11.94
N VAL A 391 -7.12 -1.40 11.38
CA VAL A 391 -7.39 -0.84 10.04
C VAL A 391 -8.63 0.03 10.07
N THR A 392 -8.50 1.28 9.67
CA THR A 392 -9.61 2.19 9.39
C THR A 392 -10.53 1.58 8.33
N THR A 393 -11.82 1.59 8.59
CA THR A 393 -12.80 0.91 7.74
C THR A 393 -13.90 1.87 7.32
N HIS A 394 -14.07 2.06 6.02
CA HIS A 394 -15.15 2.83 5.39
C HIS A 394 -16.26 1.89 4.89
N LYS A 395 -17.44 2.42 4.63
CA LYS A 395 -18.38 1.77 3.72
C LYS A 395 -17.75 1.62 2.34
N ALA A 396 -18.17 0.61 1.59
CA ALA A 396 -17.57 0.37 0.26
C ALA A 396 -17.67 1.59 -0.68
N GLN A 397 -18.79 2.33 -0.64
CA GLN A 397 -19.01 3.51 -1.48
C GLN A 397 -18.09 4.68 -1.07
N ASP A 398 -17.93 4.91 0.24
CA ASP A 398 -17.03 5.94 0.76
C ASP A 398 -15.58 5.56 0.46
N ALA A 399 -15.21 4.29 0.63
CA ALA A 399 -13.90 3.77 0.25
C ALA A 399 -13.60 4.00 -1.24
N TYR A 400 -14.59 3.82 -2.13
CA TYR A 400 -14.42 4.08 -3.55
C TYR A 400 -14.00 5.54 -3.82
N GLU A 401 -14.68 6.49 -3.22
CA GLU A 401 -14.35 7.91 -3.39
C GLU A 401 -12.96 8.24 -2.81
N LYS A 402 -12.66 7.75 -1.59
CA LYS A 402 -11.38 7.97 -0.93
C LYS A 402 -10.22 7.34 -1.71
N VAL A 403 -10.36 6.12 -2.19
CA VAL A 403 -9.35 5.44 -2.98
C VAL A 403 -9.07 6.19 -4.28
N LEU A 404 -10.08 6.60 -5.04
CA LEU A 404 -9.86 7.39 -6.25
C LEU A 404 -9.18 8.73 -5.96
N GLN A 405 -9.44 9.34 -4.81
CA GLN A 405 -8.85 10.61 -4.43
C GLN A 405 -7.41 10.50 -3.92
N TYR A 406 -7.08 9.48 -3.11
CA TYR A 406 -5.84 9.46 -2.32
C TYR A 406 -4.86 8.34 -2.70
N CYS A 407 -5.26 7.33 -3.47
CA CYS A 407 -4.44 6.18 -3.79
C CYS A 407 -3.26 6.49 -4.73
N GLY A 408 -2.22 5.65 -4.66
CA GLY A 408 -1.00 5.80 -5.45
C GLY A 408 -0.04 6.84 -4.89
N ALA A 409 0.97 7.24 -5.67
CA ALA A 409 1.90 8.31 -5.30
C ALA A 409 1.20 9.69 -5.39
N SER A 410 0.18 9.87 -4.56
CA SER A 410 -0.83 10.92 -4.66
C SER A 410 -0.38 12.29 -4.15
N LEU A 411 0.81 12.42 -3.57
CA LEU A 411 1.39 13.73 -3.26
C LEU A 411 1.52 14.58 -4.52
N VAL A 412 2.00 13.98 -5.61
CA VAL A 412 1.92 14.53 -6.96
C VAL A 412 1.64 13.37 -7.92
N ARG A 413 0.41 13.25 -8.42
CA ARG A 413 0.04 12.22 -9.38
C ARG A 413 0.62 12.51 -10.76
N ASP A 414 1.17 11.48 -11.42
CA ASP A 414 1.46 11.56 -12.84
C ASP A 414 0.19 11.36 -13.70
N ALA A 415 0.30 11.63 -14.99
CA ALA A 415 -0.85 11.54 -15.91
C ALA A 415 -1.45 10.12 -16.00
N CYS A 416 -0.68 9.07 -15.70
CA CYS A 416 -1.21 7.71 -15.65
C CYS A 416 -2.13 7.51 -14.45
N ASP A 417 -1.70 7.90 -13.24
CA ASP A 417 -2.52 7.77 -12.04
C ASP A 417 -3.77 8.66 -12.09
N VAL A 418 -3.67 9.85 -12.71
CA VAL A 418 -4.84 10.70 -12.98
C VAL A 418 -5.82 9.99 -13.91
N ARG A 419 -5.35 9.48 -15.05
CA ARG A 419 -6.17 8.76 -16.02
C ARG A 419 -6.88 7.55 -15.40
N TYR A 420 -6.19 6.74 -14.62
CA TYR A 420 -6.81 5.55 -14.00
C TYR A 420 -7.98 5.93 -13.07
N ALA A 421 -7.81 6.99 -12.29
CA ALA A 421 -8.87 7.47 -11.40
C ALA A 421 -10.07 8.03 -12.21
N GLU A 422 -9.81 8.85 -13.24
CA GLU A 422 -10.85 9.42 -14.12
C GLU A 422 -11.61 8.32 -14.88
N GLU A 423 -10.91 7.31 -15.41
CA GLU A 423 -11.52 6.18 -16.10
C GLU A 423 -12.43 5.38 -15.16
N ALA A 424 -11.99 5.16 -13.91
CA ALA A 424 -12.83 4.50 -12.90
C ALA A 424 -14.02 5.38 -12.51
N GLU A 425 -13.84 6.68 -12.31
CA GLU A 425 -14.92 7.61 -11.98
C GLU A 425 -16.00 7.62 -13.08
N ASN A 426 -15.57 7.70 -14.34
CA ASN A 426 -16.48 7.82 -15.48
C ASN A 426 -16.95 6.46 -16.05
N GLY A 427 -16.40 5.34 -15.62
CA GLY A 427 -16.73 4.00 -16.14
C GLY A 427 -16.24 3.80 -17.59
N THR A 428 -15.11 4.41 -17.96
CA THR A 428 -14.55 4.45 -19.31
C THR A 428 -13.18 3.80 -19.38
N THR A 429 -12.64 3.66 -20.59
CA THR A 429 -11.26 3.26 -20.85
C THR A 429 -10.71 4.05 -22.03
N THR A 430 -9.44 4.47 -21.94
CA THR A 430 -8.78 5.22 -23.02
C THR A 430 -8.19 4.28 -24.06
N PHE A 431 -7.58 3.18 -23.64
CA PHE A 431 -6.79 2.31 -24.52
C PHE A 431 -7.39 0.92 -24.68
N MET A 432 -6.99 0.22 -25.73
CA MET A 432 -7.32 -1.18 -25.95
C MET A 432 -6.19 -1.84 -26.76
N GLY A 433 -5.61 -2.91 -26.24
CA GLY A 433 -4.56 -3.65 -26.95
C GLY A 433 -5.06 -4.29 -28.25
N ALA A 434 -4.26 -4.20 -29.28
CA ALA A 434 -4.60 -4.66 -30.64
C ALA A 434 -4.71 -6.20 -30.73
N ILE A 435 -3.97 -6.93 -29.89
CA ILE A 435 -3.96 -8.41 -29.84
C ILE A 435 -5.03 -8.90 -28.86
N VAL A 436 -5.04 -8.38 -27.62
CA VAL A 436 -5.99 -8.81 -26.59
C VAL A 436 -7.42 -8.37 -26.89
N LYS A 437 -7.61 -7.29 -27.64
CA LYS A 437 -8.90 -6.72 -28.05
C LYS A 437 -9.90 -6.58 -26.91
N ARG A 438 -9.42 -6.04 -25.78
CA ARG A 438 -10.21 -5.85 -24.58
C ARG A 438 -10.01 -4.42 -24.07
N ALA A 439 -11.10 -3.69 -23.91
CA ALA A 439 -11.09 -2.30 -23.47
C ALA A 439 -10.37 -2.13 -22.12
N GLY A 440 -9.42 -1.22 -22.03
CA GLY A 440 -8.59 -0.94 -20.85
C GLY A 440 -7.43 -1.92 -20.63
N ILE A 441 -7.34 -3.01 -21.39
CA ILE A 441 -6.22 -3.96 -21.28
C ILE A 441 -5.23 -3.70 -22.40
N LEU A 442 -3.99 -3.38 -22.04
CA LEU A 442 -2.89 -3.10 -22.97
C LEU A 442 -2.11 -4.37 -23.31
N ASP A 443 -1.62 -4.47 -24.56
CA ASP A 443 -0.63 -5.49 -24.92
C ASP A 443 0.77 -5.08 -24.48
N VAL A 444 1.14 -3.84 -24.81
CA VAL A 444 2.44 -3.19 -24.59
C VAL A 444 2.22 -1.69 -24.39
N ILE A 445 3.25 -0.96 -23.97
CA ILE A 445 3.30 0.51 -24.03
C ILE A 445 4.26 0.98 -25.10
N ASN A 446 4.23 2.27 -25.44
CA ASN A 446 5.19 2.89 -26.34
C ASN A 446 6.62 2.80 -25.81
N ASP A 447 7.56 2.49 -26.69
CA ASP A 447 8.99 2.65 -26.40
C ASP A 447 9.33 4.14 -26.49
N PRO A 448 9.92 4.76 -25.45
CA PRO A 448 10.33 6.17 -25.50
C PRO A 448 11.31 6.52 -26.61
N ALA A 449 12.04 5.53 -27.14
CA ALA A 449 12.95 5.70 -28.28
C ALA A 449 12.31 5.38 -29.65
N GLY A 450 11.05 4.92 -29.64
CA GLY A 450 10.32 4.51 -30.84
C GLY A 450 9.36 5.59 -31.37
N THR A 451 8.63 5.24 -32.42
CA THR A 451 7.50 6.05 -32.89
C THR A 451 6.31 5.81 -31.98
N GLU A 452 5.70 6.89 -31.50
CA GLU A 452 4.51 6.78 -30.64
C GLU A 452 3.31 6.24 -31.42
N ASP A 453 2.65 5.25 -30.84
CA ASP A 453 1.35 4.75 -31.25
C ASP A 453 0.28 5.38 -30.35
N PRO A 454 -0.63 6.22 -30.90
CA PRO A 454 -1.65 6.89 -30.11
C PRO A 454 -2.71 5.93 -29.53
N THR A 455 -2.70 4.67 -29.94
CA THR A 455 -3.65 3.64 -29.44
C THR A 455 -3.18 2.95 -28.17
N THR A 456 -1.97 3.26 -27.68
CA THR A 456 -1.42 2.69 -26.43
C THR A 456 -0.80 3.76 -25.53
N ALA A 457 -0.51 3.39 -24.28
CA ALA A 457 0.04 4.29 -23.28
C ALA A 457 1.53 4.59 -23.53
N SER A 458 1.95 5.74 -23.03
CA SER A 458 3.35 6.18 -22.99
C SER A 458 3.75 6.53 -21.57
N TYR A 459 5.05 6.55 -21.30
CA TYR A 459 5.57 7.15 -20.07
C TYR A 459 5.19 8.64 -20.02
N PRO A 460 4.53 9.12 -18.95
CA PRO A 460 4.15 10.54 -18.86
C PRO A 460 5.38 11.44 -18.74
N ALA A 461 5.28 12.65 -19.23
CA ALA A 461 6.28 13.67 -18.94
C ALA A 461 6.28 13.98 -17.44
N LEU A 462 7.46 14.06 -16.83
CA LEU A 462 7.64 14.42 -15.43
C LEU A 462 8.41 15.74 -15.34
N ARG A 463 8.03 16.57 -14.39
CA ARG A 463 8.79 17.76 -14.00
C ARG A 463 9.96 17.31 -13.12
N GLU A 464 11.17 17.35 -13.71
CA GLU A 464 12.40 17.05 -13.02
C GLU A 464 12.90 18.27 -12.27
N GLU A 465 13.22 18.11 -11.00
CA GLU A 465 13.78 19.14 -10.16
C GLU A 465 14.94 18.58 -9.34
N LYS A 466 15.83 19.47 -8.91
CA LYS A 466 16.91 19.16 -7.99
C LYS A 466 16.92 20.17 -6.85
N ARG A 467 17.05 19.70 -5.62
CA ARG A 467 17.20 20.54 -4.44
C ARG A 467 18.51 21.34 -4.54
N PRO A 468 18.53 22.62 -4.16
CA PRO A 468 19.78 23.38 -4.03
C PRO A 468 20.64 22.81 -2.88
N ALA A 469 21.95 23.12 -2.90
CA ALA A 469 22.90 22.56 -1.94
C ALA A 469 22.70 23.05 -0.50
N ASP A 470 22.02 24.18 -0.33
CA ASP A 470 21.67 24.81 0.95
C ASP A 470 20.23 24.51 1.39
N PHE A 471 19.65 23.46 0.86
CA PHE A 471 18.30 23.01 1.24
C PHE A 471 18.29 22.30 2.60
N ASP A 472 19.31 21.50 2.86
CA ASP A 472 19.57 20.70 4.05
C ASP A 472 21.09 20.72 4.25
N THR A 473 21.56 21.62 5.12
CA THR A 473 22.99 21.97 5.22
C THR A 473 23.81 20.89 5.92
N ASP A 474 23.24 20.21 6.91
CA ASP A 474 23.95 19.17 7.68
C ASP A 474 23.68 17.75 7.20
N GLY A 475 22.70 17.57 6.26
CA GLY A 475 22.42 16.32 5.58
C GLY A 475 21.68 15.30 6.43
N ASP A 476 20.87 15.73 7.37
CA ASP A 476 20.07 14.85 8.23
C ASP A 476 18.69 14.49 7.64
N GLY A 477 18.36 15.07 6.49
CA GLY A 477 17.12 14.83 5.74
C GLY A 477 15.99 15.82 6.07
N ILE A 478 16.24 16.80 6.94
CA ILE A 478 15.30 17.85 7.31
C ILE A 478 15.77 19.16 6.66
N PRO A 479 14.93 19.93 5.97
CA PRO A 479 15.34 21.20 5.40
C PRO A 479 15.63 22.27 6.47
N ASP A 480 16.69 23.08 6.30
CA ASP A 480 17.12 24.16 7.21
C ASP A 480 15.96 25.06 7.67
N ALA A 481 15.08 25.41 6.75
CA ALA A 481 13.93 26.26 7.04
C ALA A 481 12.92 25.57 7.97
N TRP A 482 12.70 24.25 7.82
CA TRP A 482 11.80 23.48 8.67
C TRP A 482 12.41 23.28 10.05
N GLU A 483 13.70 23.02 10.14
CA GLU A 483 14.44 22.91 11.40
C GLU A 483 14.33 24.20 12.21
N THR A 484 14.67 25.33 11.57
CA THR A 484 14.56 26.67 12.20
C THR A 484 13.16 26.92 12.75
N ALA A 485 12.11 26.58 12.00
CA ALA A 485 10.72 26.78 12.41
C ALA A 485 10.30 25.90 13.60
N ASN A 486 11.01 24.77 13.80
CA ASN A 486 10.71 23.78 14.84
C ASN A 486 11.74 23.76 15.98
N GLY A 487 12.67 24.74 16.00
CA GLY A 487 13.66 24.90 17.06
C GLY A 487 14.79 23.87 17.02
N LEU A 488 15.04 23.30 15.85
CA LEU A 488 16.20 22.45 15.55
C LEU A 488 17.36 23.31 15.04
N ASN A 489 18.55 22.71 14.90
CA ASN A 489 19.74 23.39 14.46
C ASN A 489 20.21 22.90 13.08
N PRO A 490 20.07 23.70 12.00
CA PRO A 490 20.47 23.36 10.63
C PRO A 490 21.96 23.00 10.42
N SER A 491 22.73 22.89 11.48
CA SER A 491 24.15 22.53 11.46
C SER A 491 24.47 21.36 12.40
N ASP A 492 23.46 20.65 12.91
CA ASP A 492 23.64 19.50 13.80
C ASP A 492 22.89 18.26 13.30
N ALA A 493 23.49 17.50 12.42
CA ALA A 493 22.94 16.26 11.84
C ALA A 493 22.52 15.18 12.86
N ASN A 494 22.65 15.41 14.16
CA ASN A 494 22.19 14.46 15.19
C ASN A 494 20.80 14.78 15.69
N ASP A 495 20.33 15.99 15.54
CA ASP A 495 19.02 16.37 16.08
C ASP A 495 17.87 15.78 15.24
N GLY A 496 18.06 15.49 13.95
CA GLY A 496 17.10 14.73 13.14
C GLY A 496 16.81 13.32 13.68
N LYS A 497 17.74 12.73 14.44
CA LYS A 497 17.55 11.41 15.10
C LYS A 497 16.98 11.53 16.51
N ALA A 498 16.91 12.74 17.05
CA ALA A 498 16.32 13.00 18.36
C ALA A 498 14.78 12.88 18.32
N TYR A 499 14.15 12.88 19.49
CA TYR A 499 12.70 12.78 19.67
C TYR A 499 12.16 14.03 20.36
N THR A 500 12.71 15.21 20.05
CA THR A 500 12.44 16.44 20.79
C THR A 500 11.12 17.11 20.41
N ILE A 501 10.63 16.87 19.18
CA ILE A 501 9.37 17.44 18.69
C ILE A 501 8.17 16.56 19.10
N ASP A 502 8.32 15.25 19.01
CA ASP A 502 7.24 14.33 19.34
C ASP A 502 7.13 14.14 20.86
N SER A 503 6.07 14.66 21.46
CA SER A 503 5.83 14.58 22.91
C SER A 503 5.60 13.16 23.43
N LYS A 504 5.19 12.22 22.57
CA LYS A 504 5.08 10.80 22.91
C LYS A 504 6.39 10.02 22.72
N GLY A 505 7.36 10.58 22.02
CA GLY A 505 8.62 9.93 21.72
C GLY A 505 8.50 8.72 20.77
N TYR A 506 7.46 8.68 19.95
CA TYR A 506 7.25 7.61 18.94
C TYR A 506 8.13 7.82 17.72
N TYR A 507 8.26 9.08 17.28
CA TYR A 507 8.87 9.46 16.01
C TYR A 507 10.09 10.35 16.22
N THR A 508 11.16 10.07 15.50
CA THR A 508 12.31 10.97 15.41
C THR A 508 11.89 12.30 14.76
N ASN A 509 12.66 13.37 14.98
CA ASN A 509 12.39 14.66 14.35
C ASN A 509 12.34 14.55 12.83
N LEU A 510 13.22 13.74 12.21
CA LEU A 510 13.15 13.41 10.79
C LEU A 510 11.80 12.75 10.42
N GLU A 511 11.32 11.78 11.19
CA GLU A 511 10.03 11.14 10.90
C GLU A 511 8.86 12.10 11.07
N VAL A 512 8.92 13.03 12.02
CA VAL A 512 7.91 14.11 12.14
C VAL A 512 7.91 14.97 10.87
N TYR A 513 9.09 15.37 10.38
CA TYR A 513 9.20 16.10 9.12
C TYR A 513 8.64 15.28 7.95
N LEU A 514 9.08 14.03 7.75
CA LEU A 514 8.61 13.17 6.67
C LEU A 514 7.09 13.01 6.66
N ASN A 515 6.48 12.90 7.83
CA ASN A 515 5.04 12.77 7.97
C ASN A 515 4.30 14.09 7.73
N SER A 516 4.90 15.24 8.09
CA SER A 516 4.32 16.56 7.84
C SER A 516 4.05 16.83 6.35
N LEU A 517 4.86 16.25 5.46
CA LEU A 517 4.71 16.38 4.01
C LEU A 517 3.40 15.79 3.47
N VAL A 518 2.88 14.76 4.13
CA VAL A 518 1.76 13.93 3.64
C VAL A 518 0.60 13.81 4.64
N GLU A 519 0.65 14.49 5.77
CA GLU A 519 -0.35 14.42 6.84
C GLU A 519 -1.77 14.70 6.31
N HIS A 520 -1.90 15.69 5.40
CA HIS A 520 -3.18 16.05 4.80
C HIS A 520 -3.77 14.90 3.93
N ILE A 521 -2.92 14.09 3.30
CA ILE A 521 -3.33 12.91 2.52
C ILE A 521 -3.81 11.83 3.49
N MET A 522 -3.03 11.54 4.53
CA MET A 522 -3.38 10.52 5.53
C MET A 522 -4.69 10.86 6.25
N LYS A 523 -4.84 12.09 6.72
CA LYS A 523 -6.07 12.56 7.38
C LYS A 523 -7.27 12.59 6.43
N GLY A 524 -7.07 13.02 5.18
CA GLY A 524 -8.12 13.07 4.16
C GLY A 524 -8.56 11.68 3.74
N GLY A 525 -7.64 10.74 3.60
CA GLY A 525 -7.92 9.35 3.30
C GLY A 525 -8.77 8.68 4.38
N ASN A 526 -8.41 8.86 5.64
CA ASN A 526 -9.09 8.23 6.77
C ASN A 526 -10.34 8.99 7.27
N ALA A 527 -10.66 10.15 6.69
CA ALA A 527 -11.86 10.90 7.07
C ALA A 527 -13.15 10.15 6.71
N ASP A 528 -14.18 10.37 7.53
CA ASP A 528 -15.54 9.85 7.34
C ASP A 528 -15.68 8.32 7.44
N ALA A 529 -14.69 7.62 8.03
CA ALA A 529 -14.72 6.19 8.23
C ALA A 529 -15.81 5.75 9.24
N GLU A 530 -16.37 4.57 9.04
CA GLU A 530 -17.29 3.95 10.01
C GLU A 530 -16.56 3.53 11.29
N ASN A 531 -15.32 3.09 11.14
CA ASN A 531 -14.43 2.73 12.23
C ASN A 531 -13.02 3.22 11.89
N ALA A 532 -12.53 4.21 12.62
CA ALA A 532 -11.21 4.79 12.42
C ALA A 532 -10.25 4.30 13.48
N VAL A 533 -9.02 4.06 13.07
CA VAL A 533 -7.90 3.87 14.01
C VAL A 533 -7.61 5.21 14.69
N ASP A 534 -7.43 5.18 16.01
CA ASP A 534 -7.03 6.38 16.77
C ASP A 534 -5.55 6.69 16.51
N GLU A 535 -5.31 7.56 15.53
CA GLU A 535 -3.97 7.94 15.08
C GLU A 535 -3.44 9.17 15.79
N TYR A 536 -2.22 9.05 16.31
CA TYR A 536 -1.49 10.16 16.88
C TYR A 536 -0.63 10.87 15.84
N TYR A 537 -0.84 12.18 15.70
CA TYR A 537 -0.03 13.06 14.85
C TYR A 537 0.76 14.03 15.75
N PRO A 538 2.12 14.00 15.71
CA PRO A 538 2.95 14.95 16.42
C PRO A 538 2.65 16.39 15.99
N GLN A 539 2.74 17.34 16.92
CA GLN A 539 2.56 18.76 16.62
C GLN A 539 3.89 19.35 16.14
N TYR A 540 3.83 20.14 15.07
CA TYR A 540 4.99 20.82 14.49
C TYR A 540 4.59 22.19 13.94
N SER A 541 5.57 23.06 13.71
CA SER A 541 5.39 24.36 13.07
C SER A 541 5.69 24.31 11.58
N THR A 542 4.82 24.90 10.77
CA THR A 542 5.08 25.01 9.32
C THR A 542 5.83 26.31 9.03
N PRO A 543 6.97 26.26 8.32
CA PRO A 543 7.72 27.46 7.95
C PRO A 543 6.90 28.43 7.12
N VAL A 544 6.93 29.71 7.47
CA VAL A 544 6.27 30.77 6.70
C VAL A 544 7.13 31.07 5.47
N GLY A 545 6.66 30.76 4.27
CA GLY A 545 7.31 31.15 3.02
C GLY A 545 8.02 30.07 2.22
N ILE A 546 7.99 28.78 2.61
CA ILE A 546 8.48 27.69 1.75
C ILE A 546 7.50 27.48 0.60
N LYS A 547 7.84 28.07 -0.57
CA LYS A 547 7.20 27.69 -1.84
C LYS A 547 7.77 26.33 -2.25
N GLY A 548 6.96 25.28 -2.21
CA GLY A 548 7.37 24.00 -2.79
C GLY A 548 7.06 22.73 -2.03
N ILE A 549 6.44 22.80 -0.85
CA ILE A 549 5.71 21.68 -0.29
C ILE A 549 4.25 21.97 -0.59
N ASN A 550 3.56 21.08 -1.27
CA ASN A 550 2.16 21.23 -1.69
C ASN A 550 1.19 21.40 -0.50
N GLN A 551 1.37 22.45 0.27
CA GLN A 551 0.27 23.03 1.05
C GLN A 551 -0.45 23.97 0.09
N GLY A 552 -1.67 23.65 -0.21
CA GLY A 552 -2.52 24.25 -1.22
C GLY A 552 -2.14 25.67 -1.61
N VAL A 553 -1.65 25.82 -2.82
CA VAL A 553 -1.38 27.12 -3.41
C VAL A 553 -2.60 27.98 -3.13
N ALA A 554 -2.41 29.12 -2.52
CA ALA A 554 -3.51 29.96 -2.07
C ALA A 554 -4.47 30.20 -3.24
N LEU A 555 -5.74 29.89 -3.03
CA LEU A 555 -6.81 30.18 -3.98
C LEU A 555 -6.91 31.70 -4.12
N THR A 556 -6.56 32.22 -5.29
CA THR A 556 -6.58 33.66 -5.55
C THR A 556 -7.91 34.13 -6.12
N LYS A 557 -8.60 33.25 -6.85
CA LYS A 557 -9.85 33.58 -7.50
C LYS A 557 -10.63 32.31 -7.83
N THR A 558 -11.95 32.37 -7.69
CA THR A 558 -12.88 31.38 -8.24
C THR A 558 -13.72 32.08 -9.32
N THR A 559 -13.81 31.48 -10.51
CA THR A 559 -14.70 31.96 -11.57
C THR A 559 -15.73 30.90 -11.90
N TYR A 560 -16.96 31.35 -12.14
CA TYR A 560 -18.06 30.50 -12.58
C TYR A 560 -18.31 30.76 -14.06
N THR A 561 -18.43 29.71 -14.85
CA THR A 561 -18.67 29.81 -16.29
C THR A 561 -19.85 28.90 -16.65
N THR A 562 -20.78 29.41 -17.41
CA THR A 562 -21.89 28.61 -17.97
C THR A 562 -21.36 27.61 -18.99
N LEU A 563 -22.13 26.59 -19.35
CA LEU A 563 -21.76 25.64 -20.41
C LEU A 563 -21.61 26.31 -21.78
N SER A 564 -22.18 27.49 -21.97
CA SER A 564 -22.01 28.32 -23.19
C SER A 564 -20.75 29.21 -23.16
N GLY A 565 -19.93 29.13 -22.09
CA GLY A 565 -18.69 29.88 -21.96
C GLY A 565 -18.80 31.27 -21.36
N GLN A 566 -19.99 31.71 -20.88
CA GLN A 566 -20.17 33.01 -20.27
C GLN A 566 -19.75 33.01 -18.80
N SER A 567 -18.86 33.93 -18.41
CA SER A 567 -18.48 34.11 -17.00
C SER A 567 -19.58 34.82 -16.23
N ILE A 568 -19.89 34.31 -15.04
CA ILE A 568 -20.88 34.84 -14.13
C ILE A 568 -20.31 34.98 -12.70
N SER A 569 -20.95 35.76 -11.85
CA SER A 569 -20.59 35.82 -10.44
C SER A 569 -21.07 34.58 -9.69
N GLU A 570 -20.47 34.29 -8.54
CA GLU A 570 -20.95 33.19 -7.68
C GLU A 570 -22.40 33.38 -7.22
N ALA A 571 -22.79 34.63 -6.98
CA ALA A 571 -24.14 34.97 -6.56
C ALA A 571 -25.18 34.72 -7.66
N ASP A 572 -24.78 34.84 -8.93
CA ASP A 572 -25.63 34.58 -10.09
C ASP A 572 -25.68 33.10 -10.50
N ALA A 573 -24.78 32.28 -9.95
CA ALA A 573 -24.75 30.85 -10.15
C ALA A 573 -25.82 30.18 -9.26
N THR A 574 -27.08 30.30 -9.66
CA THR A 574 -28.24 29.65 -9.04
C THR A 574 -28.49 28.29 -9.68
N ASN A 575 -29.66 27.69 -9.55
CA ASN A 575 -29.98 26.38 -10.09
C ASN A 575 -29.50 26.18 -11.55
N GLY A 576 -28.46 25.34 -11.73
CA GLY A 576 -27.90 25.09 -13.05
C GLY A 576 -26.58 24.30 -13.04
N VAL A 577 -26.01 24.07 -14.23
CA VAL A 577 -24.72 23.40 -14.40
C VAL A 577 -23.67 24.42 -14.82
N TYR A 578 -22.59 24.48 -14.06
CA TYR A 578 -21.51 25.45 -14.23
C TYR A 578 -20.15 24.77 -14.27
N ILE A 579 -19.19 25.39 -14.95
CA ILE A 579 -17.77 25.09 -14.82
C ILE A 579 -17.19 26.06 -13.81
N VAL A 580 -16.78 25.55 -12.67
CA VAL A 580 -16.10 26.34 -11.61
C VAL A 580 -14.60 26.21 -11.85
N ILE A 581 -13.93 27.34 -12.09
CA ILE A 581 -12.49 27.40 -12.27
C ILE A 581 -11.86 28.08 -11.07
N LYS A 582 -11.05 27.33 -10.34
CA LYS A 582 -10.22 27.84 -9.25
C LYS A 582 -8.87 28.26 -9.82
N HIS A 583 -8.46 29.48 -9.54
CA HIS A 583 -7.16 30.05 -9.92
C HIS A 583 -6.29 30.12 -8.67
N PHE A 584 -5.07 29.65 -8.77
CA PHE A 584 -4.14 29.60 -7.67
C PHE A 584 -3.00 30.60 -7.84
N ALA A 585 -2.32 30.95 -6.74
CA ALA A 585 -1.27 31.99 -6.70
C ALA A 585 -0.05 31.65 -7.57
N ASP A 586 0.16 30.37 -7.89
CA ASP A 586 1.22 29.89 -8.80
C ASP A 586 0.85 29.98 -10.29
N GLY A 587 -0.34 30.50 -10.61
CA GLY A 587 -0.86 30.57 -11.96
C GLY A 587 -1.59 29.31 -12.45
N SER A 588 -1.57 28.24 -11.65
CA SER A 588 -2.32 27.02 -11.99
C SER A 588 -3.83 27.23 -11.91
N LYS A 589 -4.59 26.38 -12.60
CA LYS A 589 -6.06 26.43 -12.62
C LYS A 589 -6.62 25.04 -12.47
N GLN A 590 -7.67 24.91 -11.69
CA GLN A 590 -8.45 23.70 -11.56
C GLN A 590 -9.89 23.99 -12.00
N ALA A 591 -10.40 23.22 -12.95
CA ALA A 591 -11.78 23.36 -13.42
C ALA A 591 -12.61 22.13 -12.97
N LYS A 592 -13.80 22.39 -12.44
CA LYS A 592 -14.75 21.35 -12.04
C LYS A 592 -16.16 21.70 -12.53
N LYS A 593 -16.88 20.71 -13.08
CA LYS A 593 -18.32 20.86 -13.37
C LYS A 593 -19.09 20.74 -12.06
N VAL A 594 -19.92 21.73 -11.75
CA VAL A 594 -20.73 21.79 -10.54
C VAL A 594 -22.19 21.96 -10.93
N VAL A 595 -23.07 21.24 -10.25
CA VAL A 595 -24.52 21.42 -10.33
C VAL A 595 -24.92 22.16 -9.06
N LYS A 596 -25.56 23.32 -9.20
CA LYS A 596 -26.11 24.08 -8.07
C LYS A 596 -27.62 24.04 -8.11
#